data_971fa2bdfbdeee9ec4abf64d06121223
#
_entry.id   971fa2bdfbdeee9ec4abf64d06121223
#
_cell.length_a   1.000
_cell.length_b   1.000
_cell.length_c   1.000
_cell.angle_alpha   90.00
_cell.angle_beta   90.00
_cell.angle_gamma   90.00
#
_symmetry.space_group_name_H-M   'P 1'
#
loop_
_entity.id
_entity.type
_entity.pdbx_description
1 polymer ?
#
loop_
_entity_poly.entity_id
_entity_poly.type
_entity_poly.pdbx_seq_one_letter_code
_entity_poly.pdbx_strand_id
1 'polypeptide(L)'
;MADRLRCGWHGQDPIYRAYHDTEWGVPETDSRALWEKLILDGFQAGLSWITILKKRDNFREAFAGFDPNILASWSEKDVARLLQNPGIIRHRGKIEATLSNARVWQKIEQRVGFANFLWAYVKFAPLVNHWKSLDEVPNYTPLSTQISKDLKAEGFKFCGPTIVYAFMQATGMVNDHLVGCFRHSQVALQPASGIETSPNKNRGAGLTLPSRLI
;
A
#
# COMPACT_ATOMS: atom_id res chain seq x y z
N MET A 1 -1.95 24.43 23.21
CA MET A 1 -2.88 23.40 22.70
C MET A 1 -2.49 22.10 23.38
N ALA A 2 -3.44 21.38 23.98
CA ALA A 2 -3.14 20.09 24.58
C ALA A 2 -2.60 19.14 23.49
N ASP A 3 -1.49 18.45 23.79
CA ASP A 3 -0.92 17.49 22.85
C ASP A 3 -1.91 16.33 22.69
N ARG A 4 -2.34 16.07 21.46
CA ARG A 4 -3.31 15.03 21.16
C ARG A 4 -2.66 13.65 21.35
N LEU A 5 -3.37 12.72 21.97
CA LEU A 5 -2.88 11.35 22.14
C LEU A 5 -2.76 10.67 20.76
N ARG A 6 -1.61 10.03 20.50
CA ARG A 6 -1.25 9.36 19.27
C ARG A 6 -0.86 7.89 19.52
N CYS A 7 -0.70 7.11 18.47
CA CYS A 7 -0.31 5.70 18.57
C CYS A 7 1.11 5.47 19.13
N GLY A 8 1.98 6.47 19.10
CA GLY A 8 3.32 6.41 19.72
C GLY A 8 4.43 5.84 18.84
N TRP A 9 4.14 5.02 17.83
CA TRP A 9 5.15 4.41 16.96
C TRP A 9 5.96 5.40 16.12
N HIS A 10 5.42 6.60 15.84
CA HIS A 10 6.10 7.65 15.07
C HIS A 10 7.25 8.34 15.83
N GLY A 11 7.41 8.11 17.13
CA GLY A 11 8.43 8.76 17.96
C GLY A 11 8.33 10.28 17.96
N GLN A 12 9.48 10.96 17.92
CA GLN A 12 9.58 12.43 17.96
C GLN A 12 9.89 13.08 16.59
N ASP A 13 10.08 12.29 15.53
CA ASP A 13 10.41 12.81 14.20
C ASP A 13 9.19 13.57 13.62
N PRO A 14 9.33 14.86 13.24
CA PRO A 14 8.20 15.67 12.79
C PRO A 14 7.61 15.16 11.46
N ILE A 15 8.41 14.60 10.55
CA ILE A 15 7.93 14.04 9.28
C ILE A 15 7.11 12.78 9.57
N TYR A 16 7.58 11.96 10.49
CA TYR A 16 6.90 10.71 10.85
C TYR A 16 5.58 10.99 11.59
N ARG A 17 5.58 12.01 12.47
CA ARG A 17 4.37 12.48 13.15
C ARG A 17 3.36 13.05 12.15
N ALA A 18 3.79 13.87 11.20
CA ALA A 18 2.92 14.40 10.16
C ALA A 18 2.30 13.27 9.33
N TYR A 19 3.08 12.27 8.94
CA TYR A 19 2.59 11.09 8.24
C TYR A 19 1.50 10.35 9.04
N HIS A 20 1.72 10.11 10.35
CA HIS A 20 0.72 9.53 11.23
C HIS A 20 -0.56 10.39 11.30
N ASP A 21 -0.42 11.70 11.39
CA ASP A 21 -1.53 12.61 11.63
C ASP A 21 -2.38 12.89 10.37
N THR A 22 -1.84 12.69 9.17
CA THR A 22 -2.49 13.13 7.93
C THR A 22 -2.67 12.05 6.87
N GLU A 23 -1.81 11.02 6.85
CA GLU A 23 -1.80 10.03 5.76
C GLU A 23 -2.16 8.62 6.26
N TRP A 24 -1.48 8.12 7.30
CA TRP A 24 -1.62 6.73 7.74
C TRP A 24 -3.05 6.43 8.21
N GLY A 25 -3.63 5.36 7.68
CA GLY A 25 -4.99 4.91 7.99
C GLY A 25 -6.10 5.63 7.21
N VAL A 26 -5.77 6.62 6.40
CA VAL A 26 -6.75 7.28 5.52
C VAL A 26 -7.06 6.37 4.33
N PRO A 27 -8.36 6.10 4.02
CA PRO A 27 -8.72 5.30 2.88
C PRO A 27 -8.20 5.89 1.56
N GLU A 28 -7.32 5.16 0.90
CA GLU A 28 -6.79 5.49 -0.42
C GLU A 28 -7.51 4.64 -1.47
N THR A 29 -8.02 5.26 -2.52
CA THR A 29 -8.81 4.60 -3.56
C THR A 29 -8.30 4.83 -4.97
N ASP A 30 -7.28 5.66 -5.13
CA ASP A 30 -6.61 5.82 -6.42
C ASP A 30 -5.68 4.63 -6.69
N SER A 31 -5.88 3.97 -7.83
CA SER A 31 -5.10 2.79 -8.24
C SER A 31 -3.60 3.05 -8.29
N ARG A 32 -3.19 4.25 -8.65
CA ARG A 32 -1.78 4.62 -8.80
C ARG A 32 -1.15 4.96 -7.45
N ALA A 33 -1.87 5.64 -6.57
CA ALA A 33 -1.43 5.90 -5.20
C ALA A 33 -1.27 4.59 -4.40
N LEU A 34 -2.21 3.66 -4.53
CA LEU A 34 -2.12 2.31 -3.96
C LEU A 34 -0.90 1.55 -4.50
N TRP A 35 -0.64 1.63 -5.80
CA TRP A 35 0.54 1.05 -6.42
C TRP A 35 1.84 1.64 -5.86
N GLU A 36 1.98 2.98 -5.84
CA GLU A 36 3.13 3.67 -5.25
C GLU A 36 3.39 3.18 -3.82
N LYS A 37 2.32 3.14 -3.01
CA LYS A 37 2.44 2.74 -1.60
C LYS A 37 2.93 1.29 -1.47
N LEU A 38 2.36 0.36 -2.25
CA LEU A 38 2.76 -1.06 -2.21
C LEU A 38 4.25 -1.24 -2.60
N ILE A 39 4.73 -0.50 -3.60
CA ILE A 39 6.14 -0.54 -4.00
C ILE A 39 7.04 0.03 -2.91
N LEU A 40 6.68 1.15 -2.30
CA LEU A 40 7.45 1.75 -1.20
C LEU A 40 7.50 0.83 0.03
N ASP A 41 6.40 0.13 0.36
CA ASP A 41 6.39 -0.88 1.42
C ASP A 41 7.28 -2.08 1.07
N GLY A 42 7.33 -2.48 -0.19
CA GLY A 42 8.29 -3.47 -0.67
C GLY A 42 9.75 -3.02 -0.49
N PHE A 43 10.05 -1.74 -0.73
CA PHE A 43 11.38 -1.19 -0.45
C PHE A 43 11.70 -1.11 1.05
N GLN A 44 10.68 -0.97 1.91
CA GLN A 44 10.86 -0.98 3.35
C GLN A 44 11.37 -2.32 3.89
N ALA A 45 11.09 -3.45 3.23
CA ALA A 45 11.47 -4.77 3.74
C ALA A 45 12.95 -4.81 4.22
N GLY A 46 13.15 -5.07 5.52
CA GLY A 46 14.44 -5.02 6.20
C GLY A 46 14.91 -3.64 6.64
N LEU A 47 14.06 -2.60 6.52
CA LEU A 47 14.35 -1.21 6.92
C LEU A 47 13.18 -0.64 7.76
N SER A 48 13.39 0.54 8.35
CA SER A 48 12.29 1.28 9.00
C SER A 48 11.52 2.11 7.98
N TRP A 49 10.20 2.29 8.23
CA TRP A 49 9.36 3.13 7.35
C TRP A 49 9.86 4.58 7.26
N ILE A 50 10.32 5.15 8.37
CA ILE A 50 10.87 6.52 8.37
C ILE A 50 12.04 6.69 7.39
N THR A 51 12.85 5.64 7.15
CA THR A 51 13.93 5.65 6.17
C THR A 51 13.38 5.81 4.74
N ILE A 52 12.30 5.11 4.43
CA ILE A 52 11.62 5.21 3.12
C ILE A 52 10.90 6.56 3.01
N LEU A 53 10.18 6.96 4.05
CA LEU A 53 9.42 8.20 4.08
C LEU A 53 10.29 9.43 3.80
N LYS A 54 11.48 9.49 4.40
CA LYS A 54 12.46 10.57 4.15
C LYS A 54 13.05 10.56 2.74
N LYS A 55 12.95 9.45 2.03
CA LYS A 55 13.43 9.30 0.65
C LYS A 55 12.29 9.31 -0.38
N ARG A 56 11.04 9.44 0.06
CA ARG A 56 9.86 9.28 -0.80
C ARG A 56 9.89 10.17 -2.04
N ASP A 57 10.24 11.43 -1.90
CA ASP A 57 10.31 12.35 -3.04
C ASP A 57 11.44 11.99 -4.01
N ASN A 58 12.59 11.56 -3.50
CA ASN A 58 13.66 11.03 -4.34
C ASN A 58 13.25 9.74 -5.08
N PHE A 59 12.45 8.89 -4.43
CA PHE A 59 11.87 7.72 -5.08
C PHE A 59 10.90 8.13 -6.20
N ARG A 60 10.03 9.11 -5.96
CA ARG A 60 9.10 9.63 -6.97
C ARG A 60 9.84 10.17 -8.17
N GLU A 61 10.87 11.00 -7.96
CA GLU A 61 11.71 11.51 -9.04
C GLU A 61 12.41 10.37 -9.79
N ALA A 62 13.06 9.45 -9.08
CA ALA A 62 13.85 8.36 -9.66
C ALA A 62 12.99 7.39 -10.48
N PHE A 63 11.75 7.14 -10.04
CA PHE A 63 10.80 6.19 -10.65
C PHE A 63 9.68 6.87 -11.47
N ALA A 64 9.97 8.02 -12.08
CA ALA A 64 9.04 8.73 -12.99
C ALA A 64 7.64 8.95 -12.36
N GLY A 65 7.60 9.41 -11.10
CA GLY A 65 6.37 9.64 -10.35
C GLY A 65 5.57 8.36 -10.10
N PHE A 66 6.22 7.22 -10.06
CA PHE A 66 5.59 5.90 -9.97
C PHE A 66 4.50 5.68 -11.04
N ASP A 67 4.74 6.13 -12.28
CA ASP A 67 3.84 5.80 -13.38
C ASP A 67 4.08 4.37 -13.85
N PRO A 68 3.14 3.43 -13.61
CA PRO A 68 3.34 2.04 -13.99
C PRO A 68 3.48 1.87 -15.50
N ASN A 69 2.87 2.76 -16.29
CA ASN A 69 2.94 2.67 -17.75
C ASN A 69 4.33 3.03 -18.26
N ILE A 70 4.99 3.99 -17.64
CA ILE A 70 6.37 4.35 -17.94
C ILE A 70 7.30 3.23 -17.45
N LEU A 71 7.15 2.81 -16.18
CA LEU A 71 8.03 1.82 -15.54
C LEU A 71 7.97 0.44 -16.21
N ALA A 72 6.83 0.05 -16.77
CA ALA A 72 6.66 -1.22 -17.48
C ALA A 72 7.55 -1.31 -18.74
N SER A 73 7.90 -0.18 -19.36
CA SER A 73 8.77 -0.11 -20.53
C SER A 73 10.27 -0.07 -20.20
N TRP A 74 10.63 0.15 -18.93
CA TRP A 74 12.03 0.26 -18.53
C TRP A 74 12.78 -1.06 -18.63
N SER A 75 14.10 -0.93 -18.83
CA SER A 75 15.02 -2.02 -19.14
C SER A 75 16.18 -2.09 -18.12
N GLU A 76 17.14 -2.98 -18.38
CA GLU A 76 18.36 -3.10 -17.57
C GLU A 76 19.19 -1.78 -17.52
N LYS A 77 19.10 -0.93 -18.54
CA LYS A 77 19.76 0.39 -18.51
C LYS A 77 19.20 1.27 -17.41
N ASP A 78 17.89 1.21 -17.18
CA ASP A 78 17.22 1.97 -16.11
C ASP A 78 17.55 1.41 -14.75
N VAL A 79 17.62 0.08 -14.61
CA VAL A 79 18.08 -0.60 -13.40
C VAL A 79 19.50 -0.15 -13.06
N ALA A 80 20.42 -0.15 -14.02
CA ALA A 80 21.81 0.29 -13.82
C ALA A 80 21.89 1.76 -13.38
N ARG A 81 21.09 2.64 -14.00
CA ARG A 81 20.97 4.06 -13.62
C ARG A 81 20.47 4.22 -12.20
N LEU A 82 19.42 3.50 -11.80
CA LEU A 82 18.85 3.57 -10.47
C LEU A 82 19.80 3.07 -9.37
N LEU A 83 20.61 2.08 -9.67
CA LEU A 83 21.64 1.56 -8.75
C LEU A 83 22.72 2.59 -8.42
N GLN A 84 22.91 3.61 -9.25
CA GLN A 84 23.85 4.71 -8.99
C GLN A 84 23.21 5.87 -8.21
N ASN A 85 21.88 5.88 -8.01
CA ASN A 85 21.19 6.97 -7.34
C ASN A 85 21.26 6.82 -5.81
N PRO A 86 22.01 7.68 -5.08
CA PRO A 86 22.10 7.61 -3.61
C PRO A 86 20.82 8.07 -2.90
N GLY A 87 19.91 8.72 -3.62
CA GLY A 87 18.63 9.20 -3.08
C GLY A 87 17.65 8.09 -2.75
N ILE A 88 17.82 6.89 -3.31
CA ILE A 88 16.93 5.74 -3.11
C ILE A 88 17.63 4.58 -2.39
N ILE A 89 16.89 3.51 -2.12
CA ILE A 89 17.48 2.24 -1.65
C ILE A 89 18.00 1.47 -2.86
N ARG A 90 19.32 1.38 -2.99
CA ARG A 90 20.02 0.75 -4.12
C ARG A 90 20.07 -0.77 -4.00
N HIS A 91 18.91 -1.41 -4.11
CA HIS A 91 18.78 -2.87 -4.04
C HIS A 91 18.27 -3.39 -5.39
N ARG A 92 19.15 -4.03 -6.17
CA ARG A 92 18.85 -4.53 -7.53
C ARG A 92 17.53 -5.29 -7.60
N GLY A 93 17.35 -6.31 -6.78
CA GLY A 93 16.15 -7.15 -6.83
C GLY A 93 14.85 -6.38 -6.53
N LYS A 94 14.87 -5.34 -5.68
CA LYS A 94 13.69 -4.50 -5.42
C LYS A 94 13.41 -3.57 -6.61
N ILE A 95 14.45 -3.04 -7.25
CA ILE A 95 14.33 -2.21 -8.45
C ILE A 95 13.76 -3.04 -9.62
N GLU A 96 14.33 -4.20 -9.90
CA GLU A 96 13.83 -5.12 -10.95
C GLU A 96 12.39 -5.57 -10.66
N ALA A 97 12.09 -5.84 -9.38
CA ALA A 97 10.73 -6.17 -8.96
C ALA A 97 9.75 -5.03 -9.24
N THR A 98 10.13 -3.78 -9.04
CA THR A 98 9.28 -2.63 -9.37
C THR A 98 8.89 -2.64 -10.84
N LEU A 99 9.85 -2.87 -11.74
CA LEU A 99 9.58 -2.91 -13.19
C LEU A 99 8.68 -4.11 -13.57
N SER A 100 8.93 -5.27 -12.97
CA SER A 100 8.07 -6.45 -13.21
C SER A 100 6.66 -6.26 -12.64
N ASN A 101 6.55 -5.69 -11.45
CA ASN A 101 5.28 -5.39 -10.81
C ASN A 101 4.46 -4.36 -11.60
N ALA A 102 5.10 -3.38 -12.26
CA ALA A 102 4.42 -2.42 -13.13
C ALA A 102 3.67 -3.11 -14.28
N ARG A 103 4.30 -4.12 -14.90
CA ARG A 103 3.67 -4.92 -15.96
C ARG A 103 2.49 -5.76 -15.44
N VAL A 104 2.57 -6.24 -14.21
CA VAL A 104 1.47 -6.97 -13.55
C VAL A 104 0.35 -6.01 -13.19
N TRP A 105 0.68 -4.83 -12.65
CA TRP A 105 -0.30 -3.79 -12.35
C TRP A 105 -1.14 -3.43 -13.57
N GLN A 106 -0.51 -3.22 -14.76
CA GLN A 106 -1.24 -2.91 -15.99
C GLN A 106 -2.28 -3.98 -16.34
N LYS A 107 -1.96 -5.27 -16.16
CA LYS A 107 -2.90 -6.37 -16.44
C LYS A 107 -4.10 -6.34 -15.49
N ILE A 108 -3.86 -6.10 -14.19
CA ILE A 108 -4.94 -6.02 -13.19
C ILE A 108 -5.79 -4.77 -13.44
N GLU A 109 -5.13 -3.62 -13.71
CA GLU A 109 -5.82 -2.36 -13.95
C GLU A 109 -6.75 -2.45 -15.15
N GLN A 110 -6.30 -3.04 -16.26
CA GLN A 110 -7.13 -3.25 -17.47
C GLN A 110 -8.28 -4.22 -17.23
N ARG A 111 -8.08 -5.25 -16.40
CA ARG A 111 -9.07 -6.30 -16.15
C ARG A 111 -10.19 -5.85 -15.20
N VAL A 112 -9.83 -5.31 -14.05
CA VAL A 112 -10.78 -5.02 -12.96
C VAL A 112 -10.54 -3.69 -12.25
N GLY A 113 -9.40 -3.01 -12.50
CA GLY A 113 -8.90 -1.89 -11.70
C GLY A 113 -8.13 -2.36 -10.48
N PHE A 114 -6.94 -1.80 -10.24
CA PHE A 114 -6.08 -2.24 -9.13
C PHE A 114 -6.68 -1.88 -7.77
N ALA A 115 -7.32 -0.71 -7.66
CA ALA A 115 -8.04 -0.32 -6.46
C ALA A 115 -9.20 -1.30 -6.18
N ASN A 116 -10.02 -1.62 -7.18
CA ASN A 116 -11.11 -2.58 -7.02
C ASN A 116 -10.60 -3.98 -6.63
N PHE A 117 -9.50 -4.44 -7.24
CA PHE A 117 -8.87 -5.71 -6.89
C PHE A 117 -8.51 -5.77 -5.40
N LEU A 118 -7.93 -4.70 -4.84
CA LEU A 118 -7.53 -4.66 -3.44
C LEU A 118 -8.72 -4.45 -2.50
N TRP A 119 -9.58 -3.48 -2.77
CA TRP A 119 -10.68 -3.15 -1.87
C TRP A 119 -11.76 -4.22 -1.80
N ALA A 120 -11.87 -5.10 -2.78
CA ALA A 120 -12.78 -6.25 -2.72
C ALA A 120 -12.52 -7.17 -1.52
N TYR A 121 -11.28 -7.30 -1.06
CA TYR A 121 -10.92 -8.11 0.12
C TYR A 121 -11.52 -7.62 1.42
N VAL A 122 -11.80 -6.34 1.53
CA VAL A 122 -12.44 -5.69 2.69
C VAL A 122 -13.89 -5.26 2.35
N LYS A 123 -14.47 -5.82 1.28
CA LYS A 123 -15.86 -5.51 0.84
C LYS A 123 -16.11 -4.02 0.65
N PHE A 124 -15.10 -3.31 0.14
CA PHE A 124 -15.13 -1.86 -0.14
C PHE A 124 -15.39 -0.97 1.09
N ALA A 125 -15.09 -1.47 2.28
CA ALA A 125 -15.22 -0.72 3.53
C ALA A 125 -14.01 -1.00 4.44
N PRO A 126 -13.44 0.03 5.11
CA PRO A 126 -12.36 -0.17 6.06
C PRO A 126 -12.74 -1.15 7.18
N LEU A 127 -11.82 -2.04 7.52
CA LEU A 127 -11.92 -2.85 8.73
C LEU A 127 -11.46 -2.00 9.92
N VAL A 128 -12.29 -1.82 10.93
CA VAL A 128 -11.97 -1.02 12.11
C VAL A 128 -11.63 -1.94 13.26
N ASN A 129 -10.37 -1.93 13.70
CA ASN A 129 -9.89 -2.64 14.88
C ASN A 129 -9.93 -1.73 16.13
N HIS A 130 -9.86 -2.32 17.31
CA HIS A 130 -10.00 -1.61 18.60
C HIS A 130 -8.83 -1.92 19.54
N TRP A 131 -7.60 -1.81 19.02
CA TRP A 131 -6.38 -2.06 19.77
C TRP A 131 -6.17 -1.03 20.88
N LYS A 132 -5.81 -1.47 22.07
CA LYS A 132 -5.52 -0.59 23.21
C LYS A 132 -4.03 -0.26 23.31
N SER A 133 -3.17 -1.16 22.84
CA SER A 133 -1.71 -1.03 22.84
C SER A 133 -1.11 -1.55 21.54
N LEU A 134 0.14 -1.16 21.26
CA LEU A 134 0.86 -1.61 20.06
C LEU A 134 1.16 -3.11 20.08
N ASP A 135 1.28 -3.71 21.25
CA ASP A 135 1.57 -5.14 21.43
C ASP A 135 0.40 -6.03 20.98
N GLU A 136 -0.81 -5.47 20.93
CA GLU A 136 -2.00 -6.17 20.44
C GLU A 136 -2.05 -6.22 18.91
N VAL A 137 -1.36 -5.29 18.23
CA VAL A 137 -1.38 -5.18 16.77
C VAL A 137 -0.55 -6.30 16.14
N PRO A 138 -1.16 -7.19 15.33
CA PRO A 138 -0.42 -8.30 14.74
C PRO A 138 0.54 -7.83 13.64
N ASN A 139 1.62 -8.60 13.41
CA ASN A 139 2.52 -8.35 12.29
C ASN A 139 1.93 -8.70 10.93
N TYR A 140 0.93 -9.59 10.90
CA TYR A 140 0.16 -9.99 9.71
C TYR A 140 -1.14 -10.67 10.15
N THR A 141 -2.08 -10.80 9.23
CA THR A 141 -3.39 -11.45 9.48
C THR A 141 -3.64 -12.55 8.45
N PRO A 142 -4.65 -13.42 8.66
CA PRO A 142 -5.09 -14.36 7.62
C PRO A 142 -5.47 -13.63 6.31
N LEU A 143 -6.09 -12.45 6.42
CA LEU A 143 -6.48 -11.66 5.25
C LEU A 143 -5.26 -11.10 4.50
N SER A 144 -4.28 -10.50 5.20
CA SER A 144 -3.05 -10.02 4.54
C SER A 144 -2.24 -11.17 3.93
N THR A 145 -2.32 -12.37 4.54
CA THR A 145 -1.71 -13.58 3.99
C THR A 145 -2.39 -14.00 2.69
N GLN A 146 -3.72 -13.94 2.63
CA GLN A 146 -4.47 -14.25 1.41
C GLN A 146 -4.17 -13.24 0.30
N ILE A 147 -4.22 -11.93 0.59
CA ILE A 147 -3.88 -10.87 -0.37
C ILE A 147 -2.45 -11.05 -0.89
N SER A 148 -1.49 -11.33 0.00
CA SER A 148 -0.11 -11.62 -0.38
C SER A 148 0.01 -12.79 -1.34
N LYS A 149 -0.73 -13.87 -1.08
CA LYS A 149 -0.76 -15.06 -1.93
C LYS A 149 -1.32 -14.75 -3.32
N ASP A 150 -2.41 -14.00 -3.38
CA ASP A 150 -3.07 -13.67 -4.64
C ASP A 150 -2.26 -12.65 -5.45
N LEU A 151 -1.65 -11.64 -4.82
CA LEU A 151 -0.70 -10.74 -5.47
C LEU A 151 0.49 -11.49 -6.07
N LYS A 152 1.03 -12.49 -5.35
CA LYS A 152 2.12 -13.33 -5.87
C LYS A 152 1.66 -14.21 -7.03
N ALA A 153 0.43 -14.73 -6.99
CA ALA A 153 -0.14 -15.50 -8.08
C ALA A 153 -0.34 -14.65 -9.36
N GLU A 154 -0.67 -13.36 -9.20
CA GLU A 154 -0.67 -12.40 -10.33
C GLU A 154 0.75 -12.07 -10.83
N GLY A 155 1.79 -12.35 -10.06
CA GLY A 155 3.20 -12.13 -10.40
C GLY A 155 3.89 -11.01 -9.63
N PHE A 156 3.25 -10.41 -8.64
CA PHE A 156 3.89 -9.40 -7.78
C PHE A 156 5.02 -10.00 -6.95
N LYS A 157 6.06 -9.20 -6.74
CA LYS A 157 7.22 -9.51 -5.89
C LYS A 157 7.30 -8.52 -4.72
N PHE A 158 8.00 -8.89 -3.66
CA PHE A 158 8.15 -8.09 -2.43
C PHE A 158 6.82 -7.66 -1.78
N CYS A 159 5.84 -8.54 -1.82
CA CYS A 159 4.52 -8.37 -1.21
C CYS A 159 4.21 -9.51 -0.22
N GLY A 160 5.14 -9.78 0.74
CA GLY A 160 4.92 -10.76 1.81
C GLY A 160 3.78 -10.35 2.75
N PRO A 161 3.22 -11.28 3.56
CA PRO A 161 2.06 -11.01 4.42
C PRO A 161 2.24 -9.80 5.34
N THR A 162 3.43 -9.62 5.93
CA THR A 162 3.75 -8.47 6.80
C THR A 162 3.78 -7.16 6.01
N ILE A 163 4.36 -7.16 4.80
CA ILE A 163 4.38 -5.99 3.92
C ILE A 163 2.95 -5.62 3.50
N VAL A 164 2.15 -6.62 3.13
CA VAL A 164 0.75 -6.40 2.76
C VAL A 164 -0.06 -5.88 3.94
N TYR A 165 0.19 -6.36 5.17
CA TYR A 165 -0.53 -5.84 6.33
C TYR A 165 -0.16 -4.37 6.61
N ALA A 166 1.13 -4.02 6.57
CA ALA A 166 1.57 -2.63 6.69
C ALA A 166 0.96 -1.73 5.60
N PHE A 167 0.87 -2.25 4.38
CA PHE A 167 0.17 -1.58 3.26
C PHE A 167 -1.31 -1.37 3.57
N MET A 168 -2.03 -2.39 4.06
CA MET A 168 -3.46 -2.28 4.42
C MET A 168 -3.69 -1.22 5.52
N GLN A 169 -2.82 -1.18 6.53
CA GLN A 169 -2.85 -0.16 7.58
C GLN A 169 -2.63 1.24 7.01
N ALA A 170 -1.61 1.40 6.17
CA ALA A 170 -1.22 2.69 5.64
C ALA A 170 -2.26 3.28 4.66
N THR A 171 -2.94 2.42 3.89
CA THR A 171 -3.94 2.82 2.89
C THR A 171 -5.38 2.81 3.42
N GLY A 172 -5.56 2.64 4.72
CA GLY A 172 -6.87 2.69 5.36
C GLY A 172 -7.79 1.52 5.03
N MET A 173 -7.30 0.45 4.38
CA MET A 173 -8.07 -0.80 4.28
C MET A 173 -8.34 -1.38 5.66
N VAL A 174 -7.46 -1.10 6.62
CA VAL A 174 -7.59 -1.42 8.04
C VAL A 174 -7.31 -0.17 8.85
N ASN A 175 -8.20 0.19 9.77
CA ASN A 175 -7.93 1.21 10.76
C ASN A 175 -7.33 0.58 12.01
N ASP A 176 -6.02 0.70 12.16
CA ASP A 176 -5.22 0.20 13.27
C ASP A 176 -4.68 1.33 14.17
N HIS A 177 -5.24 2.52 14.07
CA HIS A 177 -5.01 3.50 15.12
C HIS A 177 -5.48 2.94 16.47
N LEU A 178 -4.71 3.14 17.53
CA LEU A 178 -5.13 2.74 18.88
C LEU A 178 -6.40 3.49 19.28
N VAL A 179 -7.29 2.86 20.05
CA VAL A 179 -8.56 3.48 20.49
C VAL A 179 -8.39 4.80 21.22
N GLY A 180 -7.25 5.01 21.90
CA GLY A 180 -6.91 6.29 22.55
C GLY A 180 -6.35 7.34 21.57
N CYS A 181 -5.99 6.98 20.36
CA CYS A 181 -5.46 7.90 19.36
C CYS A 181 -6.56 8.78 18.77
N PHE A 182 -6.30 10.08 18.67
CA PHE A 182 -7.28 11.02 18.10
C PHE A 182 -7.68 10.69 16.66
N ARG A 183 -6.82 9.98 15.91
CA ARG A 183 -7.10 9.57 14.53
C ARG A 183 -8.07 8.40 14.43
N HIS A 184 -8.17 7.53 15.46
CA HIS A 184 -9.00 6.34 15.41
C HIS A 184 -10.44 6.63 14.97
N SER A 185 -11.13 7.55 15.67
CA SER A 185 -12.51 7.93 15.32
C SER A 185 -12.60 8.73 14.03
N GLN A 186 -11.59 9.57 13.74
CA GLN A 186 -11.60 10.40 12.53
C GLN A 186 -11.53 9.57 11.24
N VAL A 187 -10.66 8.55 11.18
CA VAL A 187 -10.55 7.70 9.98
C VAL A 187 -11.65 6.65 9.92
N ALA A 188 -12.23 6.22 11.05
CA ALA A 188 -13.36 5.30 11.07
C ALA A 188 -14.61 5.87 10.38
N LEU A 189 -14.73 7.20 10.30
CA LEU A 189 -15.85 7.89 9.66
C LEU A 189 -15.62 8.19 8.18
N GLN A 190 -14.43 7.89 7.65
CA GLN A 190 -14.09 8.17 6.25
C GLN A 190 -14.50 7.00 5.37
N PRO A 191 -15.44 7.17 4.43
CA PRO A 191 -15.75 6.13 3.47
C PRO A 191 -14.61 5.97 2.46
N ALA A 192 -14.46 4.77 1.90
CA ALA A 192 -13.64 4.55 0.72
C ALA A 192 -14.37 5.13 -0.50
N SER A 193 -14.30 6.47 -0.66
CA SER A 193 -15.02 7.19 -1.71
C SER A 193 -14.39 6.96 -3.08
N GLY A 194 -15.21 6.78 -4.12
CA GLY A 194 -14.74 6.68 -5.52
C GLY A 194 -14.49 5.27 -6.03
N ILE A 195 -14.71 4.23 -5.23
CA ILE A 195 -14.64 2.85 -5.69
C ILE A 195 -16.02 2.41 -6.12
N GLU A 196 -16.15 1.95 -7.38
CA GLU A 196 -17.42 1.42 -7.87
C GLU A 196 -17.74 0.09 -7.18
N THR A 197 -18.78 0.07 -6.35
CA THR A 197 -19.28 -1.13 -5.67
C THR A 197 -20.04 -2.08 -6.60
N SER A 198 -20.27 -1.69 -7.87
CA SER A 198 -20.96 -2.48 -8.87
C SER A 198 -20.00 -2.99 -9.93
N PRO A 199 -20.04 -4.29 -10.28
CA PRO A 199 -19.37 -4.78 -11.49
C PRO A 199 -19.96 -4.05 -12.69
N ASN A 200 -19.12 -3.34 -13.44
CA ASN A 200 -19.52 -2.68 -14.68
C ASN A 200 -20.10 -3.72 -15.66
N LYS A 201 -21.42 -3.74 -15.82
CA LYS A 201 -22.16 -4.69 -16.67
C LYS A 201 -21.78 -4.59 -18.16
N ASN A 202 -21.00 -3.59 -18.55
CA ASN A 202 -20.64 -3.32 -19.94
C ASN A 202 -19.24 -3.79 -20.36
N ARG A 203 -18.44 -4.40 -19.47
CA ARG A 203 -17.19 -5.05 -19.85
C ARG A 203 -17.40 -6.56 -19.84
N GLY A 204 -17.63 -7.10 -21.02
CA GLY A 204 -17.91 -8.51 -21.23
C GLY A 204 -16.79 -9.43 -20.67
N ALA A 205 -17.25 -10.60 -20.18
CA ALA A 205 -16.54 -11.75 -19.64
C ALA A 205 -16.10 -11.65 -18.16
N GLY A 206 -16.93 -12.22 -17.28
CA GLY A 206 -16.54 -13.04 -16.16
C GLY A 206 -15.61 -12.42 -15.12
N LEU A 207 -16.15 -11.57 -14.21
CA LEU A 207 -15.54 -11.40 -12.89
C LEU A 207 -15.65 -12.74 -12.13
N THR A 208 -14.69 -13.62 -12.30
CA THR A 208 -14.39 -14.64 -11.30
C THR A 208 -13.57 -13.95 -10.21
N LEU A 209 -14.27 -13.36 -9.23
CA LEU A 209 -13.68 -13.20 -7.89
C LEU A 209 -13.14 -14.57 -7.50
N PRO A 210 -11.97 -14.66 -6.83
CA PRO A 210 -11.48 -15.95 -6.36
C PRO A 210 -12.61 -16.61 -5.57
N SER A 211 -12.99 -17.83 -5.98
CA SER A 211 -14.16 -18.60 -5.54
C SER A 211 -14.22 -18.96 -4.05
N ARG A 212 -13.53 -18.24 -3.18
CA ARG A 212 -13.40 -18.48 -1.74
C ARG A 212 -13.79 -17.29 -0.86
N LEU A 213 -14.46 -16.27 -1.43
CA LEU A 213 -14.97 -15.12 -0.67
C LEU A 213 -16.51 -15.09 -0.60
N ILE A 214 -17.18 -16.27 -0.77
CA ILE A 214 -18.59 -16.46 -0.48
C ILE A 214 -18.70 -17.30 0.80
#